data_8af074fdb03cb2a680d3abd57b8ebea3
#
_entry.id   8af074fdb03cb2a680d3abd57b8ebea3
#
_cell.length_a   1.000
_cell.length_b   1.000
_cell.length_c   1.000
_cell.angle_alpha   90.00
_cell.angle_beta   90.00
_cell.angle_gamma   90.00
#
_symmetry.space_group_name_H-M   'P 1'
#
loop_
_entity.id
_entity.type
_entity.pdbx_description
1 polymer ?
#
loop_
_entity_poly.entity_id
_entity_poly.type
_entity_poly.pdbx_seq_one_letter_code
_entity_poly.pdbx_strand_id
1 'polypeptide(L)'
;MAAPSMNAIADRYATHDVGGIFLYTNEAHPGEYYPHLTSMEQKFRHARALRDILGVTRPILVDALDGACHRAYGSMPNMTWIFARSGIAVYKSDWTDHHSVANALDYLLDVVARRRAGERLAPFRVERLDYRERDLDAFYKGLERNGPKAVREFRAAVG
;
A
#
# COMPACT_ATOMS: atom_id res chain seq x y z
N MET A 1 9.51 -5.29 0.28
CA MET A 1 8.48 -4.45 0.96
C MET A 1 8.34 -3.13 0.21
N ALA A 2 7.13 -2.69 -0.11
CA ALA A 2 6.89 -1.54 -1.00
C ALA A 2 7.12 -0.15 -0.34
N ALA A 3 7.43 -0.06 0.96
CA ALA A 3 7.45 1.23 1.66
C ALA A 3 8.46 2.26 1.10
N PRO A 4 9.73 1.94 0.85
CA PRO A 4 10.68 2.91 0.29
C PRO A 4 10.33 3.34 -1.14
N SER A 5 9.96 2.39 -2.01
CA SER A 5 9.57 2.72 -3.40
C SER A 5 8.30 3.56 -3.47
N MET A 6 7.37 3.38 -2.54
CA MET A 6 6.18 4.22 -2.44
C MET A 6 6.45 5.60 -1.85
N ASN A 7 7.53 5.82 -1.09
CA ASN A 7 7.97 7.18 -0.75
C ASN A 7 8.42 7.93 -2.01
N ALA A 8 9.26 7.30 -2.84
CA ALA A 8 9.69 7.89 -4.10
C ALA A 8 8.52 8.23 -5.03
N ILE A 9 7.47 7.40 -5.06
CA ILE A 9 6.23 7.72 -5.77
C ILE A 9 5.56 8.96 -5.16
N ALA A 10 5.39 9.02 -3.84
CA ALA A 10 4.77 10.17 -3.19
C ALA A 10 5.53 11.46 -3.48
N ASP A 11 6.86 11.44 -3.40
CA ASP A 11 7.72 12.59 -3.69
C ASP A 11 7.61 13.03 -5.17
N ARG A 12 7.66 12.07 -6.10
CA ARG A 12 7.53 12.33 -7.55
C ARG A 12 6.24 13.06 -7.90
N TYR A 13 5.13 12.68 -7.29
CA TYR A 13 3.81 13.22 -7.64
C TYR A 13 3.33 14.35 -6.71
N ALA A 14 4.09 14.72 -5.69
CA ALA A 14 3.73 15.82 -4.78
C ALA A 14 3.49 17.15 -5.51
N THR A 15 4.30 17.47 -6.53
CA THR A 15 4.15 18.69 -7.36
C THR A 15 2.89 18.69 -8.24
N HIS A 16 2.22 17.53 -8.39
CA HIS A 16 0.98 17.36 -9.13
C HIS A 16 -0.26 17.38 -8.22
N ASP A 17 -0.10 17.84 -6.98
CA ASP A 17 -1.18 17.90 -5.99
C ASP A 17 -1.76 16.51 -5.65
N VAL A 18 -0.88 15.51 -5.65
CA VAL A 18 -1.16 14.14 -5.22
C VAL A 18 -0.61 13.94 -3.81
N GLY A 19 -1.50 13.75 -2.84
CA GLY A 19 -1.14 13.38 -1.48
C GLY A 19 -1.10 11.86 -1.32
N GLY A 20 -0.20 11.37 -0.48
CA GLY A 20 -0.13 9.95 -0.14
C GLY A 20 -0.22 9.72 1.37
N ILE A 21 -0.96 8.72 1.78
CA ILE A 21 -1.00 8.23 3.18
C ILE A 21 -0.66 6.75 3.21
N PHE A 22 -0.19 6.28 4.35
CA PHE A 22 -0.07 4.87 4.68
C PHE A 22 -1.12 4.52 5.74
N LEU A 23 -1.94 3.50 5.46
CA LEU A 23 -2.87 2.98 6.46
C LEU A 23 -2.28 1.71 7.06
N TYR A 24 -1.90 1.76 8.33
CA TYR A 24 -1.47 0.59 9.07
C TYR A 24 -2.68 -0.19 9.59
N THR A 25 -2.85 -1.40 9.11
CA THR A 25 -4.01 -2.25 9.41
C THR A 25 -3.69 -3.35 10.43
N ASN A 26 -2.87 -4.32 10.07
CA ASN A 26 -2.46 -5.44 10.92
C ASN A 26 -1.16 -6.07 10.39
N GLU A 27 -0.59 -6.97 11.17
CA GLU A 27 0.54 -7.81 10.73
C GLU A 27 0.02 -8.97 9.89
N ALA A 28 0.40 -9.01 8.62
CA ALA A 28 0.02 -10.11 7.72
C ALA A 28 0.73 -11.43 8.07
N HIS A 29 1.94 -11.33 8.59
CA HIS A 29 2.78 -12.47 9.00
C HIS A 29 3.34 -12.20 10.40
N PRO A 30 2.52 -12.39 11.46
CA PRO A 30 2.95 -12.11 12.84
C PRO A 30 4.06 -13.08 13.27
N GLY A 31 5.03 -12.55 13.99
CA GLY A 31 6.17 -13.27 14.52
C GLY A 31 6.49 -12.86 15.95
N GLU A 32 7.67 -13.19 16.42
CA GLU A 32 8.11 -12.89 17.78
C GLU A 32 8.27 -11.39 18.03
N TYR A 33 8.75 -10.64 17.01
CA TYR A 33 9.05 -9.20 17.16
C TYR A 33 7.85 -8.31 16.83
N TYR A 34 6.98 -8.79 15.96
CA TYR A 34 5.72 -8.14 15.59
C TYR A 34 4.59 -9.16 15.71
N PRO A 35 4.12 -9.46 16.94
CA PRO A 35 3.06 -10.43 17.18
C PRO A 35 1.69 -9.91 16.73
N HIS A 36 0.69 -10.79 16.80
CA HIS A 36 -0.71 -10.40 16.65
C HIS A 36 -1.06 -9.22 17.55
N LEU A 37 -1.81 -8.28 17.00
CA LEU A 37 -2.23 -7.08 17.70
C LEU A 37 -3.33 -7.38 18.70
N THR A 38 -3.09 -7.05 19.95
CA THR A 38 -4.03 -7.25 21.07
C THR A 38 -4.45 -5.93 21.72
N SER A 39 -3.77 -4.81 21.41
CA SER A 39 -4.11 -3.49 21.92
C SER A 39 -3.75 -2.38 20.93
N MET A 40 -4.44 -1.25 21.05
CA MET A 40 -4.11 -0.07 20.25
C MET A 40 -2.73 0.48 20.58
N GLU A 41 -2.29 0.40 21.82
CA GLU A 41 -0.94 0.84 22.20
C GLU A 41 0.13 0.03 21.47
N GLN A 42 -0.01 -1.30 21.41
CA GLN A 42 0.87 -2.17 20.63
C GLN A 42 0.80 -1.79 19.15
N LYS A 43 -0.39 -1.56 18.61
CA LYS A 43 -0.61 -1.19 17.21
C LYS A 43 0.10 0.12 16.86
N PHE A 44 0.04 1.12 17.73
CA PHE A 44 0.77 2.37 17.57
C PHE A 44 2.29 2.19 17.61
N ARG A 45 2.81 1.30 18.47
CA ARG A 45 4.25 0.98 18.49
C ARG A 45 4.71 0.38 17.16
N HIS A 46 3.96 -0.60 16.62
CA HIS A 46 4.26 -1.20 15.32
C HIS A 46 4.16 -0.17 14.17
N ALA A 47 3.14 0.68 14.18
CA ALA A 47 3.00 1.74 13.18
C ALA A 47 4.18 2.74 13.22
N ARG A 48 4.69 3.10 14.40
CA ARG A 48 5.89 3.95 14.53
C ARG A 48 7.12 3.27 13.93
N ALA A 49 7.26 1.95 14.09
CA ALA A 49 8.38 1.21 13.52
C ALA A 49 8.42 1.29 11.98
N LEU A 50 7.28 1.47 11.29
CA LEU A 50 7.25 1.72 9.84
C LEU A 50 7.98 3.02 9.48
N ARG A 51 7.85 4.06 10.28
CA ARG A 51 8.57 5.32 10.10
C ARG A 51 10.03 5.18 10.51
N ASP A 52 10.27 4.65 11.69
CA ASP A 52 11.58 4.72 12.35
C ASP A 52 12.57 3.67 11.78
N ILE A 53 12.07 2.53 11.33
CA ILE A 53 12.88 1.41 10.82
C ILE A 53 12.78 1.28 9.29
N LEU A 54 11.59 1.50 8.71
CA LEU A 54 11.38 1.32 7.28
C LEU A 54 11.40 2.65 6.50
N GLY A 55 11.57 3.77 7.20
CA GLY A 55 11.70 5.08 6.57
C GLY A 55 10.45 5.56 5.85
N VAL A 56 9.25 5.19 6.29
CA VAL A 56 8.01 5.72 5.72
C VAL A 56 7.90 7.20 6.05
N THR A 57 7.95 8.06 5.04
CA THR A 57 7.90 9.53 5.18
C THR A 57 6.49 10.10 5.12
N ARG A 58 5.55 9.36 4.51
CA ARG A 58 4.15 9.75 4.39
C ARG A 58 3.42 9.68 5.74
N PRO A 59 2.34 10.44 5.95
CA PRO A 59 1.49 10.26 7.11
C PRO A 59 1.03 8.80 7.27
N ILE A 60 1.18 8.27 8.48
CA ILE A 60 0.74 6.92 8.82
C ILE A 60 -0.53 7.04 9.65
N LEU A 61 -1.64 6.61 9.08
CA LEU A 61 -2.90 6.44 9.79
C LEU A 61 -2.96 5.02 10.37
N VAL A 62 -3.59 4.86 11.50
CA VAL A 62 -3.71 3.57 12.19
C VAL A 62 -5.19 3.20 12.26
N ASP A 63 -5.54 2.07 11.68
CA ASP A 63 -6.90 1.53 11.74
C ASP A 63 -7.29 1.14 13.18
N ALA A 64 -8.57 1.06 13.46
CA ALA A 64 -9.07 0.49 14.71
C ALA A 64 -8.55 -0.94 14.93
N LEU A 65 -8.52 -1.40 16.19
CA LEU A 65 -7.98 -2.72 16.51
C LEU A 65 -8.77 -3.85 15.84
N ASP A 66 -10.08 -3.66 15.69
CA ASP A 66 -10.97 -4.59 15.01
C ASP A 66 -10.80 -4.59 13.48
N GLY A 67 -10.03 -3.66 12.90
CA GLY A 67 -9.78 -3.60 11.46
C GLY A 67 -10.97 -3.09 10.64
N ALA A 68 -11.80 -2.22 11.19
CA ALA A 68 -13.00 -1.73 10.51
C ALA A 68 -12.71 -1.07 9.15
N CYS A 69 -11.69 -0.21 9.09
CA CYS A 69 -11.27 0.43 7.85
C CYS A 69 -10.72 -0.60 6.85
N HIS A 70 -9.86 -1.50 7.31
CA HIS A 70 -9.30 -2.57 6.47
C HIS A 70 -10.40 -3.43 5.82
N ARG A 71 -11.42 -3.84 6.59
CA ARG A 71 -12.56 -4.59 6.05
C ARG A 71 -13.35 -3.79 5.03
N ALA A 72 -13.56 -2.50 5.27
CA ALA A 72 -14.29 -1.63 4.34
C ALA A 72 -13.59 -1.49 2.98
N TYR A 73 -12.26 -1.55 2.97
CA TYR A 73 -11.46 -1.45 1.75
C TYR A 73 -11.05 -2.80 1.13
N GLY A 74 -11.49 -3.95 1.65
CA GLY A 74 -11.38 -5.26 0.99
C GLY A 74 -10.46 -6.27 1.65
N SER A 75 -9.91 -6.00 2.83
CA SER A 75 -9.21 -6.96 3.72
C SER A 75 -7.93 -7.61 3.17
N MET A 76 -7.38 -7.14 2.05
CA MET A 76 -6.08 -7.63 1.57
C MET A 76 -4.93 -6.92 2.29
N PRO A 77 -3.82 -7.61 2.61
CA PRO A 77 -2.80 -7.07 3.50
C PRO A 77 -1.94 -5.95 2.91
N ASN A 78 -1.95 -5.75 1.60
CA ASN A 78 -1.07 -4.79 0.93
C ASN A 78 -1.74 -4.14 -0.27
N MET A 79 -2.85 -3.45 -0.02
CA MET A 79 -3.65 -2.81 -1.05
C MET A 79 -3.20 -1.39 -1.34
N THR A 80 -3.48 -0.93 -2.56
CA THR A 80 -3.40 0.49 -2.93
C THR A 80 -4.75 0.97 -3.48
N TRP A 81 -5.16 2.13 -3.05
CA TRP A 81 -6.30 2.86 -3.57
C TRP A 81 -5.89 4.26 -3.98
N ILE A 82 -6.41 4.74 -5.11
CA ILE A 82 -6.30 6.14 -5.53
C ILE A 82 -7.70 6.72 -5.61
N PHE A 83 -7.88 7.86 -4.97
CA PHE A 83 -9.14 8.60 -4.97
C PHE A 83 -8.96 9.91 -5.73
N ALA A 84 -9.95 10.27 -6.55
CA ALA A 84 -10.07 11.61 -7.07
C ALA A 84 -10.44 12.60 -5.94
N ARG A 85 -10.27 13.91 -6.17
CA ARG A 85 -10.66 14.95 -5.19
C ARG A 85 -12.13 14.88 -4.76
N SER A 86 -12.99 14.32 -5.61
CA SER A 86 -14.41 14.06 -5.30
C SER A 86 -14.65 12.92 -4.31
N GLY A 87 -13.59 12.19 -3.88
CA GLY A 87 -13.72 11.00 -3.06
C GLY A 87 -14.06 9.73 -3.84
N ILE A 88 -14.19 9.80 -5.17
CA ILE A 88 -14.46 8.62 -6.01
C ILE A 88 -13.17 7.83 -6.14
N ALA A 89 -13.22 6.53 -5.88
CA ALA A 89 -12.11 5.61 -6.14
C ALA A 89 -11.92 5.47 -7.66
N VAL A 90 -10.69 5.77 -8.13
CA VAL A 90 -10.33 5.75 -9.54
C VAL A 90 -9.30 4.67 -9.88
N TYR A 91 -8.69 4.07 -8.87
CA TYR A 91 -7.79 2.93 -9.00
C TYR A 91 -7.83 2.09 -7.72
N LYS A 92 -7.76 0.78 -7.89
CA LYS A 92 -7.61 -0.20 -6.82
C LYS A 92 -6.62 -1.26 -7.26
N SER A 93 -5.73 -1.66 -6.35
CA SER A 93 -4.90 -2.86 -6.51
C SER A 93 -4.92 -3.66 -5.22
N ASP A 94 -5.11 -4.97 -5.31
CA ASP A 94 -5.07 -5.87 -4.17
C ASP A 94 -3.63 -6.15 -3.70
N TRP A 95 -2.64 -5.62 -4.43
CA TRP A 95 -1.24 -5.66 -4.06
C TRP A 95 -0.52 -4.39 -4.49
N THR A 96 0.20 -3.75 -3.57
CA THR A 96 0.96 -2.55 -3.87
C THR A 96 2.19 -2.89 -4.71
N ASP A 97 2.18 -2.41 -5.95
CA ASP A 97 3.33 -2.40 -6.85
C ASP A 97 3.59 -0.96 -7.32
N HIS A 98 4.81 -0.47 -7.12
CA HIS A 98 5.14 0.92 -7.37
C HIS A 98 5.09 1.30 -8.87
N HIS A 99 5.41 0.38 -9.77
CA HIS A 99 5.30 0.62 -11.22
C HIS A 99 3.84 0.76 -11.65
N SER A 100 2.98 -0.15 -11.19
CA SER A 100 1.54 -0.10 -11.48
C SER A 100 0.89 1.17 -10.93
N VAL A 101 1.28 1.58 -9.71
CA VAL A 101 0.79 2.83 -9.11
C VAL A 101 1.27 4.05 -9.89
N ALA A 102 2.55 4.09 -10.31
CA ALA A 102 3.08 5.18 -11.13
C ALA A 102 2.34 5.28 -12.46
N ASN A 103 2.18 4.16 -13.17
CA ASN A 103 1.44 4.11 -14.44
C ASN A 103 -0.01 4.58 -14.29
N ALA A 104 -0.67 4.21 -13.19
CA ALA A 104 -2.02 4.67 -12.90
C ALA A 104 -2.07 6.18 -12.65
N LEU A 105 -1.12 6.73 -11.88
CA LEU A 105 -1.05 8.17 -11.62
C LEU A 105 -0.75 8.96 -12.89
N ASP A 106 0.22 8.54 -13.72
CA ASP A 106 0.53 9.18 -15.00
C ASP A 106 -0.71 9.23 -15.90
N TYR A 107 -1.42 8.11 -16.03
CA TYR A 107 -2.67 8.05 -16.80
C TYR A 107 -3.77 8.96 -16.24
N LEU A 108 -3.97 8.95 -14.92
CA LEU A 108 -5.01 9.76 -14.29
C LEU A 108 -4.74 11.27 -14.41
N LEU A 109 -3.47 11.67 -14.30
CA LEU A 109 -3.06 13.06 -14.48
C LEU A 109 -3.24 13.51 -15.93
N ASP A 110 -2.90 12.66 -16.93
CA ASP A 110 -3.18 12.92 -18.35
C ASP A 110 -4.68 13.11 -18.57
N VAL A 111 -5.51 12.21 -18.07
CA VAL A 111 -6.99 12.32 -18.17
C VAL A 111 -7.49 13.64 -17.57
N VAL A 112 -6.95 14.08 -16.45
CA VAL A 112 -7.33 15.35 -15.82
C VAL A 112 -6.90 16.53 -16.69
N ALA A 113 -5.69 16.51 -17.25
CA ALA A 113 -5.18 17.57 -18.12
C ALA A 113 -6.02 17.69 -19.40
N ARG A 114 -6.32 16.58 -20.06
CA ARG A 114 -7.12 16.54 -21.30
C ARG A 114 -8.56 17.01 -21.06
N ARG A 115 -9.18 16.62 -19.95
CA ARG A 115 -10.51 17.13 -19.56
C ARG A 115 -10.49 18.64 -19.32
N ARG A 116 -9.45 19.17 -18.68
CA ARG A 116 -9.29 20.62 -18.47
C ARG A 116 -9.12 21.37 -19.80
N ALA A 117 -8.51 20.73 -20.78
CA ALA A 117 -8.39 21.25 -22.17
C ALA A 117 -9.70 21.12 -22.98
N GLY A 118 -10.78 20.63 -22.40
CA GLY A 118 -12.09 20.50 -23.06
C GLY A 118 -12.25 19.25 -23.92
N GLU A 119 -11.30 18.29 -23.84
CA GLU A 119 -11.38 17.05 -24.60
C GLU A 119 -12.50 16.15 -24.09
N ARG A 120 -13.28 15.59 -25.01
CA ARG A 120 -14.25 14.54 -24.71
C ARG A 120 -13.55 13.18 -24.68
N LEU A 121 -13.41 12.60 -23.48
CA LEU A 121 -12.80 11.29 -23.31
C LEU A 121 -13.86 10.19 -23.36
N ALA A 122 -13.50 9.05 -23.95
CA ALA A 122 -14.36 7.88 -23.94
C ALA A 122 -14.65 7.44 -22.49
N PRO A 123 -15.90 6.99 -22.18
CA PRO A 123 -16.27 6.56 -20.84
C PRO A 123 -15.64 5.24 -20.44
N PHE A 124 -15.18 4.44 -21.40
CA PHE A 124 -14.58 3.13 -21.16
C PHE A 124 -13.07 3.23 -21.03
N ARG A 125 -12.54 2.49 -20.09
CA ARG A 125 -11.11 2.28 -19.91
C ARG A 125 -10.80 0.83 -20.22
N VAL A 126 -9.69 0.61 -20.89
CA VAL A 126 -9.16 -0.74 -21.09
C VAL A 126 -8.42 -1.11 -19.80
N GLU A 127 -8.81 -2.21 -19.18
CA GLU A 127 -8.05 -2.80 -18.09
C GLU A 127 -6.73 -3.36 -18.65
N ARG A 128 -5.64 -3.04 -17.97
CA ARG A 128 -4.32 -3.59 -18.27
C ARG A 128 -3.96 -4.56 -17.17
N LEU A 129 -3.61 -5.77 -17.56
CA LEU A 129 -3.03 -6.76 -16.66
C LEU A 129 -1.52 -6.72 -16.85
N ASP A 130 -0.82 -6.26 -15.83
CA ASP A 130 0.64 -6.29 -15.79
C ASP A 130 1.08 -7.42 -14.85
N TYR A 131 2.07 -8.21 -15.28
CA TYR A 131 2.70 -9.20 -14.43
C TYR A 131 3.72 -8.52 -13.54
N ARG A 132 3.60 -8.77 -12.24
CA ARG A 132 4.54 -8.26 -11.25
C ARG A 132 5.78 -9.12 -11.19
N GLU A 133 6.94 -8.48 -11.09
CA GLU A 133 8.15 -9.16 -10.67
C GLU A 133 8.01 -9.61 -9.20
N ARG A 134 8.47 -10.83 -8.92
CA ARG A 134 8.52 -11.36 -7.55
C ARG A 134 9.89 -11.07 -6.97
N ASP A 135 9.98 -10.13 -6.07
CA ASP A 135 11.16 -9.93 -5.23
C ASP A 135 11.04 -10.83 -3.98
N LEU A 136 11.41 -12.10 -4.14
CA LEU A 136 11.37 -13.07 -3.05
C LEU A 136 12.38 -12.74 -1.95
N ASP A 137 13.52 -12.19 -2.28
CA ASP A 137 14.55 -11.82 -1.30
C ASP A 137 14.05 -10.71 -0.38
N ALA A 138 13.47 -9.64 -0.94
CA ALA A 138 12.88 -8.58 -0.14
C ALA A 138 11.68 -9.08 0.69
N PHE A 139 10.91 -10.04 0.17
CA PHE A 139 9.82 -10.65 0.90
C PHE A 139 10.32 -11.44 2.12
N TYR A 140 11.31 -12.34 1.93
CA TYR A 140 11.89 -13.13 3.03
C TYR A 140 12.60 -12.25 4.06
N LYS A 141 13.32 -11.21 3.66
CA LYS A 141 13.87 -10.21 4.58
C LYS A 141 12.78 -9.53 5.42
N GLY A 142 11.59 -9.34 4.84
CA GLY A 142 10.42 -8.84 5.57
C GLY A 142 9.91 -9.82 6.62
N LEU A 143 9.83 -11.13 6.29
CA LEU A 143 9.44 -12.17 7.23
C LEU A 143 10.46 -12.32 8.38
N GLU A 144 11.74 -12.34 8.06
CA GLU A 144 12.83 -12.43 9.05
C GLU A 144 12.79 -11.28 10.06
N ARG A 145 12.41 -10.08 9.61
CA ARG A 145 12.23 -8.92 10.49
C ARG A 145 11.09 -9.14 11.50
N ASN A 146 10.06 -9.89 11.13
CA ASN A 146 8.96 -10.23 12.04
C ASN A 146 9.35 -11.35 13.04
N GLY A 147 10.42 -12.09 12.75
CA GLY A 147 10.98 -13.14 13.61
C GLY A 147 10.93 -14.54 12.98
N PRO A 148 11.68 -15.50 13.55
CA PRO A 148 11.77 -16.88 13.04
C PRO A 148 10.43 -17.60 12.92
N LYS A 149 9.47 -17.31 13.78
CA LYS A 149 8.12 -17.87 13.72
C LYS A 149 7.41 -17.50 12.41
N ALA A 150 7.48 -16.24 12.00
CA ALA A 150 6.86 -15.79 10.76
C ALA A 150 7.41 -16.55 9.54
N VAL A 151 8.72 -16.81 9.52
CA VAL A 151 9.37 -17.60 8.44
C VAL A 151 8.90 -19.05 8.46
N ARG A 152 8.87 -19.69 9.63
CA ARG A 152 8.43 -21.09 9.75
C ARG A 152 6.97 -21.28 9.35
N GLU A 153 6.09 -20.44 9.85
CA GLU A 153 4.65 -20.53 9.54
C GLU A 153 4.37 -20.26 8.07
N PHE A 154 5.04 -19.28 7.48
CA PHE A 154 4.89 -19.02 6.05
C PHE A 154 5.36 -20.21 5.21
N ARG A 155 6.55 -20.78 5.50
CA ARG A 155 7.05 -21.97 4.78
C ARG A 155 6.11 -23.16 4.92
N ALA A 156 5.56 -23.38 6.09
CA ALA A 156 4.59 -24.45 6.31
C ALA A 156 3.27 -24.26 5.54
N ALA A 157 2.89 -23.01 5.27
CA ALA A 157 1.66 -22.70 4.55
C ALA A 157 1.78 -22.78 3.02
N VAL A 158 2.99 -22.64 2.47
CA VAL A 158 3.21 -22.59 1.00
C VAL A 158 4.02 -23.78 0.46
N GLY A 159 4.60 -24.58 1.32
CA GLY A 159 5.41 -25.77 0.99
C GLY A 159 4.62 -26.99 0.89
#